data_a7bbacc8a6658c6bfed57c4992342315
#
_entry.id   a7bbacc8a6658c6bfed57c4992342315
#
_cell.length_a   1.000
_cell.length_b   1.000
_cell.length_c   1.000
_cell.angle_alpha   90.00
_cell.angle_beta   90.00
_cell.angle_gamma   90.00
#
_symmetry.space_group_name_H-M   'P 1'
#
loop_
_entity.id
_entity.type
_entity.pdbx_description
1 polymer ?
#
loop_
_entity_poly.entity_id
_entity_poly.type
_entity_poly.pdbx_seq_one_letter_code
_entity_poly.pdbx_strand_id
1 'polypeptide(L)'
;MKTRIIGLLSLGLVTLATPATYADDHAPFIKQGIWRGVFRISENEVPFNFELKGKDPEHAVFTLINGTRRDDFHVERLGKDSLFIKMNTYDAALVAKIESDGRISGEYRSLVPGLRGNSLPFTAEEGKSYRFVEPGKDIAPAADLTGKWEFKGFSKEAVPNKVAILKQTGNKLTGVIMQVTGDSRELEGTVQGNEFVLSGFTGPSPKIYKGHINEDGTISGEISQGIYDNLKFTGVKDAKAELPDPYQLTHLKEGVKKIDFTFPDLNGKPVSLRDQKYKGKVVIVELVGTWCPNCTDQTVFLAPWFDKNKDRGVEAIAIGFEQKDDLEYGKYVLGKLRDKYKIKYDILFGGLADKRLVADKLPALNKFIAYPTTIIIDRKGEVREIYTGFTGQVTGKYYEEYAAKFNKVLNELIAEPVPDADYFNAQSK
;
A
#
# COMPACT_ATOMS: atom_id res chain seq x y z
N MET A 1 64.30 -49.81 68.94
CA MET A 1 63.55 -48.59 68.73
C MET A 1 62.66 -48.82 67.50
N LYS A 2 61.35 -48.93 67.69
CA LYS A 2 60.36 -49.24 66.66
C LYS A 2 59.43 -48.00 66.55
N THR A 3 59.51 -47.28 65.52
CA THR A 3 58.64 -46.09 65.24
C THR A 3 57.41 -46.56 64.40
N ARG A 4 56.24 -46.46 64.96
CA ARG A 4 54.99 -46.74 64.30
C ARG A 4 54.55 -45.48 63.50
N ILE A 5 54.26 -45.64 62.22
CA ILE A 5 53.65 -44.63 61.36
C ILE A 5 52.13 -44.89 61.39
N ILE A 6 51.36 -43.91 61.82
CA ILE A 6 49.88 -43.93 61.78
C ILE A 6 49.47 -43.24 60.47
N GLY A 7 48.84 -44.00 59.55
CA GLY A 7 48.27 -43.50 58.37
C GLY A 7 46.86 -42.86 58.63
N LEU A 8 46.67 -41.60 58.31
CA LEU A 8 45.36 -41.00 58.26
C LEU A 8 44.71 -41.30 56.92
N LEU A 9 43.58 -41.99 56.91
CA LEU A 9 42.70 -42.05 55.78
C LEU A 9 41.84 -40.78 55.74
N SER A 10 42.02 -39.91 54.73
CA SER A 10 41.12 -38.81 54.44
C SER A 10 39.99 -39.32 53.53
N LEU A 11 38.78 -39.40 54.05
CA LEU A 11 37.56 -39.61 53.28
C LEU A 11 37.26 -38.33 52.48
N GLY A 12 37.51 -38.37 51.17
CA GLY A 12 37.08 -37.31 50.25
C GLY A 12 35.57 -37.37 50.02
N LEU A 13 34.82 -36.40 50.49
CA LEU A 13 33.43 -36.19 50.13
C LEU A 13 33.36 -35.72 48.64
N VAL A 14 32.94 -36.63 47.76
CA VAL A 14 32.59 -36.31 46.38
C VAL A 14 31.18 -35.69 46.41
N THR A 15 31.10 -34.37 46.39
CA THR A 15 29.83 -33.67 46.10
C THR A 15 29.50 -33.85 44.63
N LEU A 16 28.53 -34.70 44.33
CA LEU A 16 27.88 -34.72 43.03
C LEU A 16 27.15 -33.38 42.82
N ALA A 17 27.78 -32.48 42.10
CA ALA A 17 27.11 -31.32 41.58
C ALA A 17 26.06 -31.81 40.55
N THR A 18 24.79 -31.76 40.91
CA THR A 18 23.68 -31.91 39.97
C THR A 18 23.83 -30.79 38.93
N PRO A 19 23.83 -31.12 37.63
CA PRO A 19 23.82 -30.08 36.62
C PRO A 19 22.55 -29.23 36.86
N ALA A 20 22.73 -27.93 37.05
CA ALA A 20 21.62 -27.00 37.00
C ALA A 20 20.99 -27.18 35.61
N THR A 21 19.80 -27.76 35.59
CA THR A 21 18.95 -27.70 34.41
C THR A 21 18.68 -26.24 34.19
N TYR A 22 19.39 -25.62 33.23
CA TYR A 22 18.93 -24.39 32.62
C TYR A 22 17.52 -24.73 32.11
N ALA A 23 16.52 -24.29 32.82
CA ALA A 23 15.17 -24.20 32.26
C ALA A 23 15.31 -23.39 31.01
N ASP A 24 15.07 -24.06 29.88
CA ASP A 24 14.95 -23.44 28.57
C ASP A 24 13.81 -22.45 28.72
N ASP A 25 14.15 -21.19 28.92
CA ASP A 25 13.20 -20.07 29.05
C ASP A 25 12.67 -19.72 27.65
N HIS A 26 12.16 -20.76 26.96
CA HIS A 26 11.50 -20.70 25.66
C HIS A 26 10.02 -20.35 25.81
N ALA A 27 9.69 -19.38 26.64
CA ALA A 27 8.44 -18.67 26.42
C ALA A 27 8.50 -18.08 25.03
N PRO A 28 7.52 -18.36 24.14
CA PRO A 28 7.54 -17.80 22.80
C PRO A 28 7.66 -16.28 22.91
N PHE A 29 8.57 -15.75 22.12
CA PHE A 29 8.89 -14.30 22.06
C PHE A 29 7.64 -13.43 22.03
N ILE A 30 6.58 -13.91 21.38
CA ILE A 30 5.29 -13.29 21.23
C ILE A 30 4.23 -14.37 21.10
N LYS A 31 3.06 -14.17 21.69
CA LYS A 31 1.92 -15.07 21.45
C LYS A 31 1.58 -15.11 19.97
N GLN A 32 1.62 -16.32 19.42
CA GLN A 32 1.25 -16.57 18.03
C GLN A 32 -0.27 -16.66 17.89
N GLY A 33 -0.78 -16.34 16.70
CA GLY A 33 -2.20 -16.47 16.39
C GLY A 33 -2.81 -15.16 15.90
N ILE A 34 -4.15 -15.15 15.90
CA ILE A 34 -4.95 -14.00 15.44
C ILE A 34 -5.10 -12.98 16.56
N TRP A 35 -4.87 -11.73 16.19
CA TRP A 35 -4.99 -10.58 17.06
C TRP A 35 -6.01 -9.58 16.50
N ARG A 36 -6.71 -8.92 17.39
CA ARG A 36 -7.52 -7.75 17.06
C ARG A 36 -6.82 -6.50 17.57
N GLY A 37 -6.37 -5.68 16.62
CA GLY A 37 -5.84 -4.34 16.90
C GLY A 37 -6.94 -3.29 16.76
N VAL A 38 -6.80 -2.18 17.49
CA VAL A 38 -7.70 -1.02 17.42
C VAL A 38 -6.87 0.25 17.41
N PHE A 39 -6.90 0.98 16.31
CA PHE A 39 -6.40 2.37 16.30
C PHE A 39 -7.43 3.32 16.87
N ARG A 40 -6.97 4.40 17.47
CA ARG A 40 -7.82 5.52 17.85
C ARG A 40 -7.55 6.71 16.93
N ILE A 41 -8.60 7.09 16.16
CA ILE A 41 -8.59 8.27 15.28
C ILE A 41 -9.65 9.23 15.82
N SER A 42 -9.19 10.31 16.46
CA SER A 42 -10.11 11.19 17.21
C SER A 42 -10.96 10.36 18.19
N GLU A 43 -12.27 10.39 18.06
CA GLU A 43 -13.19 9.61 18.88
C GLU A 43 -13.52 8.22 18.28
N ASN A 44 -12.99 7.90 17.10
CA ASN A 44 -13.29 6.67 16.40
C ASN A 44 -12.32 5.55 16.74
N GLU A 45 -12.85 4.37 17.04
CA GLU A 45 -12.11 3.13 17.08
C GLU A 45 -12.09 2.50 15.69
N VAL A 46 -10.89 2.24 15.17
CA VAL A 46 -10.66 1.63 13.86
C VAL A 46 -10.04 0.26 14.06
N PRO A 47 -10.86 -0.80 14.12
CA PRO A 47 -10.35 -2.14 14.31
C PRO A 47 -9.69 -2.69 13.05
N PHE A 48 -8.67 -3.51 13.27
CA PHE A 48 -8.00 -4.29 12.24
C PHE A 48 -7.59 -5.65 12.81
N ASN A 49 -7.43 -6.64 11.96
CA ASN A 49 -6.94 -7.95 12.38
C ASN A 49 -5.57 -8.22 11.79
N PHE A 50 -4.76 -8.93 12.54
CA PHE A 50 -3.46 -9.42 12.09
C PHE A 50 -3.15 -10.77 12.71
N GLU A 51 -2.22 -11.49 12.12
CA GLU A 51 -1.70 -12.73 12.65
C GLU A 51 -0.22 -12.57 12.98
N LEU A 52 0.18 -13.04 14.14
CA LEU A 52 1.59 -13.13 14.52
C LEU A 52 2.06 -14.56 14.41
N LYS A 53 3.17 -14.76 13.70
CA LYS A 53 3.82 -16.06 13.46
C LYS A 53 5.31 -15.97 13.79
N GLY A 54 5.93 -17.13 13.99
CA GLY A 54 7.36 -17.23 14.24
C GLY A 54 7.68 -17.48 15.71
N LYS A 55 8.59 -18.41 15.96
CA LYS A 55 8.97 -18.84 17.32
C LYS A 55 10.07 -17.99 17.94
N ASP A 56 10.77 -17.24 17.12
CA ASP A 56 11.92 -16.42 17.50
C ASP A 56 11.90 -15.06 16.76
N PRO A 57 12.70 -14.08 17.23
CA PRO A 57 12.73 -12.74 16.65
C PRO A 57 13.15 -12.68 15.17
N GLU A 58 13.98 -13.61 14.71
CA GLU A 58 14.52 -13.58 13.34
C GLU A 58 13.47 -14.03 12.32
N HIS A 59 12.50 -14.87 12.76
CA HIS A 59 11.45 -15.42 11.91
C HIS A 59 10.05 -14.89 12.25
N ALA A 60 9.97 -13.87 13.08
CA ALA A 60 8.69 -13.29 13.48
C ALA A 60 8.06 -12.50 12.31
N VAL A 61 6.81 -12.81 11.99
CA VAL A 61 6.04 -12.20 10.91
C VAL A 61 4.73 -11.66 11.47
N PHE A 62 4.45 -10.41 11.15
CA PHE A 62 3.17 -9.76 11.34
C PHE A 62 2.43 -9.78 9.99
N THR A 63 1.37 -10.57 9.90
CA THR A 63 0.52 -10.67 8.71
C THR A 63 -0.73 -9.82 8.91
N LEU A 64 -0.82 -8.69 8.22
CA LEU A 64 -1.99 -7.82 8.24
C LEU A 64 -3.13 -8.44 7.43
N ILE A 65 -4.34 -8.42 7.99
CA ILE A 65 -5.53 -9.06 7.42
C ILE A 65 -6.55 -8.00 7.02
N ASN A 66 -6.90 -7.94 5.73
CA ASN A 66 -8.01 -7.14 5.22
C ASN A 66 -8.80 -7.99 4.21
N GLY A 67 -9.98 -8.46 4.62
CA GLY A 67 -10.78 -9.39 3.81
C GLY A 67 -9.99 -10.64 3.42
N THR A 68 -9.73 -10.81 2.13
CA THR A 68 -8.91 -11.90 1.58
C THR A 68 -7.42 -11.56 1.48
N ARG A 69 -7.08 -10.27 1.54
CA ARG A 69 -5.71 -9.80 1.42
C ARG A 69 -4.88 -10.10 2.66
N ARG A 70 -3.63 -10.52 2.43
CA ARG A 70 -2.60 -10.76 3.45
C ARG A 70 -1.35 -10.01 3.07
N ASP A 71 -0.87 -9.12 3.95
CA ASP A 71 0.38 -8.39 3.75
C ASP A 71 1.33 -8.73 4.90
N ASP A 72 2.48 -9.31 4.57
CA ASP A 72 3.48 -9.75 5.54
C ASP A 72 4.53 -8.68 5.81
N PHE A 73 4.85 -8.49 7.09
CA PHE A 73 5.87 -7.58 7.58
C PHE A 73 6.75 -8.30 8.60
N HIS A 74 8.05 -8.06 8.52
CA HIS A 74 8.99 -8.57 9.49
C HIS A 74 8.82 -7.85 10.83
N VAL A 75 8.89 -8.60 11.92
CA VAL A 75 8.83 -8.08 13.29
C VAL A 75 10.24 -8.04 13.86
N GLU A 76 10.73 -6.86 14.19
CA GLU A 76 11.98 -6.66 14.92
C GLU A 76 11.70 -6.49 16.40
N ARG A 77 12.48 -7.17 17.26
CA ARG A 77 12.41 -6.98 18.71
C ARG A 77 13.38 -5.90 19.15
N LEU A 78 12.86 -4.91 19.88
CA LEU A 78 13.65 -3.87 20.50
C LEU A 78 13.69 -4.09 22.04
N GLY A 79 14.71 -4.79 22.55
CA GLY A 79 14.81 -5.11 23.99
C GLY A 79 13.91 -6.28 24.40
N LYS A 80 13.39 -6.28 25.65
CA LYS A 80 12.65 -7.41 26.22
C LYS A 80 11.20 -7.50 25.76
N ASP A 81 10.53 -6.37 25.61
CA ASP A 81 9.08 -6.26 25.46
C ASP A 81 8.64 -5.34 24.32
N SER A 82 9.55 -4.78 23.55
CA SER A 82 9.24 -3.82 22.49
C SER A 82 9.36 -4.43 21.11
N LEU A 83 8.42 -4.09 20.24
CA LEU A 83 8.29 -4.56 18.87
C LEU A 83 8.39 -3.38 17.89
N PHE A 84 9.06 -3.60 16.79
CA PHE A 84 9.13 -2.69 15.67
C PHE A 84 8.72 -3.41 14.39
N ILE A 85 7.60 -2.99 13.79
CA ILE A 85 7.06 -3.59 12.57
C ILE A 85 7.09 -2.53 11.48
N LYS A 86 8.10 -2.61 10.63
CA LYS A 86 8.29 -1.66 9.53
C LYS A 86 7.34 -1.95 8.40
N MET A 87 6.59 -0.95 7.97
CA MET A 87 5.64 -1.05 6.85
C MET A 87 6.34 -1.01 5.48
N ASN A 88 7.46 -1.66 5.38
CA ASN A 88 8.29 -1.88 4.18
C ASN A 88 8.35 -0.71 3.16
N THR A 89 7.38 -0.60 2.24
CA THR A 89 7.33 0.43 1.19
C THR A 89 6.86 1.79 1.68
N TYR A 90 6.05 1.81 2.74
CA TYR A 90 5.58 3.06 3.33
C TYR A 90 6.54 3.47 4.43
N ASP A 91 7.13 4.60 4.37
CA ASP A 91 8.08 5.05 5.39
C ASP A 91 7.39 5.29 6.75
N ALA A 92 6.88 4.21 7.31
CA ALA A 92 6.08 4.12 8.52
C ALA A 92 6.34 2.81 9.28
N ALA A 93 6.02 2.79 10.56
CA ALA A 93 6.12 1.60 11.39
C ALA A 93 5.03 1.56 12.48
N LEU A 94 4.71 0.35 12.93
CA LEU A 94 4.10 0.12 14.24
C LEU A 94 5.23 -0.05 15.25
N VAL A 95 5.23 0.79 16.28
CA VAL A 95 6.16 0.68 17.41
C VAL A 95 5.31 0.33 18.61
N ALA A 96 5.56 -0.82 19.20
CA ALA A 96 4.68 -1.39 20.19
C ALA A 96 5.40 -2.00 21.37
N LYS A 97 4.69 -2.19 22.46
CA LYS A 97 5.12 -2.87 23.67
C LYS A 97 4.17 -4.00 24.00
N ILE A 98 4.75 -5.11 24.46
CA ILE A 98 4.00 -6.21 25.05
C ILE A 98 3.81 -5.87 26.52
N GLU A 99 2.57 -5.70 26.95
CA GLU A 99 2.21 -5.38 28.33
C GLU A 99 2.27 -6.62 29.24
N SER A 100 2.33 -6.40 30.55
CA SER A 100 2.41 -7.48 31.55
C SER A 100 1.22 -8.46 31.51
N ASP A 101 0.06 -8.00 31.02
CA ASP A 101 -1.14 -8.82 30.83
C ASP A 101 -1.20 -9.53 29.46
N GLY A 102 -0.16 -9.39 28.64
CA GLY A 102 -0.04 -9.99 27.33
C GLY A 102 -0.72 -9.23 26.21
N ARG A 103 -1.36 -8.07 26.47
CA ARG A 103 -1.83 -7.17 25.41
C ARG A 103 -0.64 -6.49 24.74
N ILE A 104 -0.90 -5.94 23.57
CA ILE A 104 0.05 -5.07 22.85
C ILE A 104 -0.51 -3.65 22.87
N SER A 105 0.31 -2.67 23.23
CA SER A 105 0.01 -1.25 23.10
C SER A 105 1.12 -0.56 22.29
N GLY A 106 0.79 0.51 21.58
CA GLY A 106 1.79 1.20 20.79
C GLY A 106 1.23 2.30 19.91
N GLU A 107 2.02 2.66 18.93
CA GLU A 107 1.65 3.69 17.95
C GLU A 107 2.07 3.30 16.53
N TYR A 108 1.25 3.66 15.57
CA TYR A 108 1.64 3.78 14.18
C TYR A 108 2.23 5.17 13.97
N ARG A 109 3.41 5.26 13.36
CA ARG A 109 4.07 6.54 13.11
C ARG A 109 4.80 6.59 11.78
N SER A 110 4.91 7.79 11.22
CA SER A 110 5.79 8.05 10.08
C SER A 110 7.26 7.95 10.49
N LEU A 111 8.08 7.36 9.64
CA LEU A 111 9.54 7.33 9.76
C LEU A 111 10.21 8.42 8.91
N VAL A 112 9.44 9.20 8.15
CA VAL A 112 9.97 10.31 7.34
C VAL A 112 10.52 11.39 8.26
N PRO A 113 11.84 11.69 8.22
CA PRO A 113 12.42 12.70 9.09
C PRO A 113 11.77 14.09 8.87
N GLY A 114 11.36 14.74 9.95
CA GLY A 114 10.70 16.05 9.89
C GLY A 114 9.19 16.03 9.72
N LEU A 115 8.57 14.93 9.31
CA LEU A 115 7.12 14.73 9.34
C LEU A 115 6.70 14.24 10.75
N ARG A 116 6.83 15.11 11.75
CA ARG A 116 6.29 14.85 13.09
C ARG A 116 4.80 15.21 13.10
N GLY A 117 3.97 14.32 13.64
CA GLY A 117 2.58 14.65 13.95
C GLY A 117 1.55 13.58 13.59
N ASN A 118 1.93 12.51 12.93
CA ASN A 118 0.98 11.49 12.50
C ASN A 118 1.19 10.18 13.28
N SER A 119 1.30 10.28 14.60
CA SER A 119 1.28 9.13 15.48
C SER A 119 -0.17 8.78 15.83
N LEU A 120 -0.55 7.55 15.58
CA LEU A 120 -1.88 7.02 15.90
C LEU A 120 -1.71 5.90 16.94
N PRO A 121 -2.21 6.09 18.17
CA PRO A 121 -2.13 5.07 19.20
C PRO A 121 -3.00 3.86 18.81
N PHE A 122 -2.53 2.67 19.18
CA PHE A 122 -3.29 1.43 19.04
C PHE A 122 -3.07 0.51 20.24
N THR A 123 -4.05 -0.37 20.43
CA THR A 123 -3.95 -1.51 21.34
C THR A 123 -4.31 -2.78 20.59
N ALA A 124 -3.83 -3.95 21.03
CA ALA A 124 -4.24 -5.20 20.43
C ALA A 124 -4.35 -6.32 21.48
N GLU A 125 -5.29 -7.24 21.23
CA GLU A 125 -5.58 -8.40 22.08
C GLU A 125 -5.56 -9.68 21.25
N GLU A 126 -4.92 -10.70 21.79
CA GLU A 126 -4.83 -12.02 21.17
C GLU A 126 -6.14 -12.81 21.30
N GLY A 127 -6.39 -13.74 20.37
CA GLY A 127 -7.54 -14.65 20.39
C GLY A 127 -8.86 -14.03 19.89
N LYS A 128 -8.89 -12.74 19.56
CA LYS A 128 -10.07 -12.06 19.03
C LYS A 128 -10.03 -12.03 17.50
N SER A 129 -10.79 -12.90 16.86
CA SER A 129 -10.88 -12.98 15.40
C SER A 129 -11.95 -12.07 14.79
N TYR A 130 -12.91 -11.59 15.57
CA TYR A 130 -13.91 -10.62 15.12
C TYR A 130 -13.30 -9.24 14.92
N ARG A 131 -13.85 -8.45 14.00
CA ARG A 131 -13.40 -7.08 13.76
C ARG A 131 -14.24 -6.06 14.54
N PHE A 132 -15.55 -6.08 14.40
CA PHE A 132 -16.45 -5.10 15.02
C PHE A 132 -17.33 -5.70 16.11
N VAL A 133 -18.00 -6.81 15.84
CA VAL A 133 -19.00 -7.40 16.72
C VAL A 133 -18.54 -8.75 17.23
N GLU A 134 -18.63 -8.96 18.54
CA GLU A 134 -18.33 -10.25 19.14
C GLU A 134 -19.32 -11.31 18.68
N PRO A 135 -18.89 -12.54 18.45
CA PRO A 135 -19.80 -13.63 18.06
C PRO A 135 -21.01 -13.76 19.00
N GLY A 136 -22.20 -13.86 18.43
CA GLY A 136 -23.46 -13.98 19.18
C GLY A 136 -24.05 -12.64 19.65
N LYS A 137 -23.44 -11.51 19.35
CA LYS A 137 -23.97 -10.17 19.63
C LYS A 137 -24.50 -9.46 18.38
N ASP A 138 -24.65 -10.19 17.28
CA ASP A 138 -25.13 -9.63 16.01
C ASP A 138 -26.60 -9.20 16.09
N ILE A 139 -26.89 -8.04 15.50
CA ILE A 139 -28.23 -7.52 15.25
C ILE A 139 -28.57 -7.79 13.78
N ALA A 140 -29.70 -8.39 13.48
CA ALA A 140 -30.08 -8.71 12.10
C ALA A 140 -30.05 -7.44 11.22
N PRO A 141 -29.43 -7.49 10.01
CA PRO A 141 -29.38 -6.35 9.11
C PRO A 141 -30.77 -5.92 8.65
N ALA A 142 -31.03 -4.62 8.59
CA ALA A 142 -32.30 -4.09 8.08
C ALA A 142 -32.41 -4.15 6.55
N ALA A 143 -31.23 -4.19 5.85
CA ALA A 143 -31.17 -4.26 4.39
C ALA A 143 -29.92 -4.98 3.90
N ASP A 144 -29.95 -5.40 2.63
CA ASP A 144 -28.78 -5.93 1.91
C ASP A 144 -28.11 -4.81 1.11
N LEU A 145 -26.89 -4.47 1.52
CA LEU A 145 -26.05 -3.48 0.86
C LEU A 145 -25.29 -4.01 -0.35
N THR A 146 -25.43 -5.30 -0.69
CA THR A 146 -24.75 -5.88 -1.86
C THR A 146 -25.07 -5.12 -3.13
N GLY A 147 -24.03 -4.75 -3.87
CA GLY A 147 -24.14 -4.08 -5.17
C GLY A 147 -23.24 -2.88 -5.32
N LYS A 148 -23.51 -2.10 -6.37
CA LYS A 148 -22.79 -0.89 -6.71
C LYS A 148 -23.54 0.33 -6.18
N TRP A 149 -22.76 1.25 -5.61
CA TRP A 149 -23.26 2.47 -4.99
C TRP A 149 -22.52 3.69 -5.49
N GLU A 150 -23.23 4.75 -5.80
CA GLU A 150 -22.64 6.07 -6.01
C GLU A 150 -22.53 6.80 -4.67
N PHE A 151 -21.32 7.14 -4.26
CA PHE A 151 -21.04 7.91 -3.06
C PHE A 151 -20.67 9.35 -3.41
N LYS A 152 -21.31 10.31 -2.73
CA LYS A 152 -21.13 11.77 -2.88
C LYS A 152 -20.70 12.41 -1.56
N GLY A 153 -20.02 13.54 -1.65
CA GLY A 153 -19.48 14.23 -0.48
C GLY A 153 -17.97 14.02 -0.37
N PHE A 154 -17.45 13.76 0.83
CA PHE A 154 -16.02 13.55 1.14
C PHE A 154 -15.14 14.79 1.06
N SER A 155 -15.64 15.96 0.73
CA SER A 155 -14.88 17.22 0.64
C SER A 155 -15.81 18.41 0.68
N LYS A 156 -15.27 19.56 1.08
CA LYS A 156 -15.92 20.85 0.93
C LYS A 156 -15.85 21.37 -0.51
N GLU A 157 -14.94 20.84 -1.31
CA GLU A 157 -14.77 21.15 -2.73
C GLU A 157 -15.55 20.14 -3.59
N ALA A 158 -15.96 20.54 -4.79
CA ALA A 158 -16.56 19.64 -5.76
C ALA A 158 -15.53 18.62 -6.25
N VAL A 159 -15.58 17.41 -5.69
CA VAL A 159 -14.77 16.27 -6.13
C VAL A 159 -15.67 15.29 -6.89
N PRO A 160 -15.11 14.54 -7.85
CA PRO A 160 -15.85 13.46 -8.50
C PRO A 160 -16.42 12.48 -7.49
N ASN A 161 -17.62 11.95 -7.78
CA ASN A 161 -18.24 10.92 -7.00
C ASN A 161 -17.31 9.71 -6.88
N LYS A 162 -17.51 8.90 -5.84
CA LYS A 162 -16.84 7.62 -5.68
C LYS A 162 -17.81 6.50 -6.00
N VAL A 163 -17.29 5.37 -6.41
CA VAL A 163 -18.08 4.16 -6.66
C VAL A 163 -17.69 3.10 -5.65
N ALA A 164 -18.63 2.69 -4.80
CA ALA A 164 -18.44 1.58 -3.88
C ALA A 164 -19.01 0.30 -4.49
N ILE A 165 -18.26 -0.79 -4.39
CA ILE A 165 -18.72 -2.14 -4.69
C ILE A 165 -18.77 -2.88 -3.37
N LEU A 166 -19.98 -3.18 -2.89
CA LEU A 166 -20.22 -3.81 -1.60
C LEU A 166 -20.72 -5.24 -1.79
N LYS A 167 -20.32 -6.12 -0.88
CA LYS A 167 -20.78 -7.50 -0.80
C LYS A 167 -21.12 -7.82 0.66
N GLN A 168 -22.36 -8.21 0.89
CA GLN A 168 -22.87 -8.60 2.20
C GLN A 168 -23.18 -10.10 2.24
N THR A 169 -22.87 -10.72 3.37
CA THR A 169 -23.23 -12.13 3.66
C THR A 169 -23.63 -12.19 5.14
N GLY A 170 -24.93 -12.27 5.40
CA GLY A 170 -25.45 -12.05 6.75
C GLY A 170 -25.09 -10.67 7.25
N ASN A 171 -24.46 -10.59 8.42
CA ASN A 171 -23.96 -9.33 8.97
C ASN A 171 -22.61 -8.90 8.40
N LYS A 172 -21.82 -9.83 7.82
CA LYS A 172 -20.51 -9.50 7.27
C LYS A 172 -20.64 -8.63 6.02
N LEU A 173 -19.96 -7.48 6.03
CA LEU A 173 -19.86 -6.56 4.91
C LEU A 173 -18.40 -6.47 4.44
N THR A 174 -18.18 -6.62 3.15
CA THR A 174 -16.89 -6.36 2.51
C THR A 174 -17.09 -5.44 1.33
N GLY A 175 -16.04 -4.76 0.89
CA GLY A 175 -16.15 -3.94 -0.29
C GLY A 175 -14.87 -3.19 -0.64
N VAL A 176 -14.97 -2.47 -1.74
CA VAL A 176 -13.94 -1.55 -2.22
C VAL A 176 -14.61 -0.26 -2.66
N ILE A 177 -13.96 0.87 -2.38
CA ILE A 177 -14.45 2.18 -2.79
C ILE A 177 -13.45 2.75 -3.78
N MET A 178 -13.88 2.89 -5.02
CA MET A 178 -13.10 3.42 -6.12
C MET A 178 -13.26 4.94 -6.23
N GLN A 179 -12.20 5.60 -6.65
CA GLN A 179 -12.13 7.04 -6.93
C GLN A 179 -11.15 7.29 -8.08
N VAL A 180 -11.12 8.48 -8.61
CA VAL A 180 -10.27 8.84 -9.77
C VAL A 180 -8.76 8.60 -9.56
N THR A 181 -8.30 8.51 -8.32
CA THR A 181 -6.89 8.22 -8.00
C THR A 181 -6.59 6.73 -7.84
N GLY A 182 -7.63 5.87 -7.82
CA GLY A 182 -7.53 4.44 -7.60
C GLY A 182 -8.61 3.92 -6.66
N ASP A 183 -8.27 3.03 -5.74
CA ASP A 183 -9.23 2.41 -4.83
C ASP A 183 -8.81 2.42 -3.35
N SER A 184 -9.74 2.07 -2.48
CA SER A 184 -9.53 1.98 -1.03
C SER A 184 -8.73 0.76 -0.61
N ARG A 185 -8.47 -0.18 -1.51
CA ARG A 185 -8.21 -1.58 -1.23
C ARG A 185 -9.38 -2.24 -0.50
N GLU A 186 -9.26 -3.52 -0.19
CA GLU A 186 -10.36 -4.26 0.44
C GLU A 186 -10.67 -3.72 1.84
N LEU A 187 -11.94 -3.45 2.07
CA LEU A 187 -12.51 -3.06 3.35
C LEU A 187 -13.33 -4.21 3.92
N GLU A 188 -13.33 -4.35 5.23
CA GLU A 188 -14.13 -5.36 5.92
C GLU A 188 -14.88 -4.74 7.10
N GLY A 189 -16.10 -5.20 7.31
CA GLY A 189 -16.95 -4.68 8.37
C GLY A 189 -18.23 -5.46 8.58
N THR A 190 -19.27 -4.77 9.04
CA THR A 190 -20.53 -5.38 9.41
C THR A 190 -21.71 -4.44 9.16
N VAL A 191 -22.91 -5.03 9.00
CA VAL A 191 -24.20 -4.34 9.06
C VAL A 191 -24.92 -4.81 10.31
N GLN A 192 -25.41 -3.88 11.12
CA GLN A 192 -26.09 -4.13 12.39
C GLN A 192 -27.38 -3.28 12.44
N GLY A 193 -28.54 -3.90 12.22
CA GLY A 193 -29.76 -3.14 12.02
C GLY A 193 -29.64 -2.19 10.83
N ASN A 194 -29.85 -0.89 11.06
CA ASN A 194 -29.71 0.17 10.06
C ASN A 194 -28.28 0.76 9.99
N GLU A 195 -27.36 0.29 10.81
CA GLU A 195 -26.00 0.82 10.84
C GLU A 195 -25.05 -0.09 10.07
N PHE A 196 -24.08 0.48 9.36
CA PHE A 196 -22.97 -0.28 8.80
C PHE A 196 -21.64 0.38 9.13
N VAL A 197 -20.61 -0.45 9.16
CA VAL A 197 -19.24 0.01 9.36
C VAL A 197 -18.30 -0.81 8.50
N LEU A 198 -17.28 -0.15 7.91
CA LEU A 198 -16.20 -0.76 7.15
C LEU A 198 -14.88 -0.16 7.60
N SER A 199 -13.88 -0.97 7.86
CA SER A 199 -12.52 -0.49 8.12
C SER A 199 -11.49 -1.15 7.23
N GLY A 200 -10.35 -0.49 7.07
CA GLY A 200 -9.18 -1.02 6.38
C GLY A 200 -7.91 -0.35 6.87
N PHE A 201 -6.86 -1.15 6.97
CA PHE A 201 -5.51 -0.69 7.24
C PHE A 201 -4.57 -1.41 6.26
N THR A 202 -3.88 -0.67 5.42
CA THR A 202 -3.06 -1.24 4.35
C THR A 202 -1.60 -0.78 4.42
N GLY A 203 -1.20 -0.24 5.58
CA GLY A 203 0.14 0.25 5.86
C GLY A 203 0.28 1.77 5.90
N PRO A 204 -0.24 2.59 4.96
CA PRO A 204 -0.04 4.04 5.01
C PRO A 204 -0.98 4.77 5.98
N SER A 205 -2.23 4.35 6.11
CA SER A 205 -3.14 4.92 7.12
C SER A 205 -4.36 4.03 7.36
N PRO A 206 -4.79 3.86 8.61
CA PRO A 206 -6.06 3.24 8.92
C PRO A 206 -7.22 4.16 8.51
N LYS A 207 -8.34 3.56 8.12
CA LYS A 207 -9.58 4.27 7.76
C LYS A 207 -10.81 3.51 8.23
N ILE A 208 -11.87 4.26 8.49
CA ILE A 208 -13.18 3.72 8.85
C ILE A 208 -14.27 4.51 8.15
N TYR A 209 -15.23 3.80 7.60
CA TYR A 209 -16.49 4.31 7.10
C TYR A 209 -17.59 3.86 8.06
N LYS A 210 -18.38 4.79 8.55
CA LYS A 210 -19.58 4.54 9.34
C LYS A 210 -20.77 5.09 8.59
N GLY A 211 -21.84 4.36 8.52
CA GLY A 211 -23.03 4.84 7.81
C GLY A 211 -24.32 4.26 8.33
N HIS A 212 -25.38 4.98 8.05
CA HIS A 212 -26.76 4.67 8.37
C HIS A 212 -27.53 4.40 7.08
N ILE A 213 -28.38 3.38 7.12
CA ILE A 213 -29.30 3.01 6.03
C ILE A 213 -30.61 3.76 6.30
N ASN A 214 -30.93 4.72 5.44
CA ASN A 214 -32.10 5.55 5.55
C ASN A 214 -33.40 4.78 5.13
N GLU A 215 -34.56 5.24 5.55
CA GLU A 215 -35.83 4.61 5.22
C GLU A 215 -36.13 4.56 3.71
N ASP A 216 -35.60 5.51 2.95
CA ASP A 216 -35.68 5.57 1.49
C ASP A 216 -34.72 4.66 0.76
N GLY A 217 -33.91 3.87 1.47
CA GLY A 217 -32.92 2.97 0.94
C GLY A 217 -31.60 3.64 0.52
N THR A 218 -31.46 4.96 0.72
CA THR A 218 -30.18 5.64 0.59
C THR A 218 -29.31 5.41 1.83
N ILE A 219 -28.06 5.80 1.77
CA ILE A 219 -27.18 5.79 2.94
C ILE A 219 -26.62 7.17 3.21
N SER A 220 -26.40 7.46 4.50
CA SER A 220 -25.66 8.63 4.96
C SER A 220 -24.54 8.17 5.89
N GLY A 221 -23.39 8.85 5.88
CA GLY A 221 -22.29 8.40 6.70
C GLY A 221 -21.13 9.36 6.75
N GLU A 222 -20.07 8.88 7.38
CA GLU A 222 -18.80 9.60 7.52
C GLU A 222 -17.59 8.67 7.35
N ILE A 223 -16.49 9.24 6.91
CA ILE A 223 -15.18 8.59 6.86
C ILE A 223 -14.22 9.30 7.79
N SER A 224 -13.46 8.53 8.57
CA SER A 224 -12.27 8.99 9.28
C SER A 224 -11.05 8.28 8.72
N GLN A 225 -10.00 9.03 8.38
CA GLN A 225 -8.79 8.47 7.80
C GLN A 225 -7.55 9.17 8.36
N GLY A 226 -6.65 8.42 8.97
CA GLY A 226 -5.42 8.96 9.56
C GLY A 226 -5.74 10.01 10.63
N ILE A 227 -5.24 11.23 10.44
CA ILE A 227 -5.45 12.37 11.35
C ILE A 227 -6.50 13.37 10.83
N TYR A 228 -7.14 13.07 9.69
CA TYR A 228 -8.09 13.98 9.07
C TYR A 228 -9.45 13.94 9.77
N ASP A 229 -10.11 15.09 9.78
CA ASP A 229 -11.47 15.24 10.27
C ASP A 229 -12.45 14.32 9.55
N ASN A 230 -13.54 13.99 10.20
CA ASN A 230 -14.61 13.20 9.62
C ASN A 230 -15.21 13.92 8.42
N LEU A 231 -15.16 13.28 7.26
CA LEU A 231 -15.81 13.76 6.03
C LEU A 231 -17.13 13.04 5.85
N LYS A 232 -18.20 13.79 5.69
CA LYS A 232 -19.56 13.25 5.49
C LYS A 232 -19.75 12.80 4.04
N PHE A 233 -20.55 11.76 3.85
CA PHE A 233 -20.97 11.30 2.53
C PHE A 233 -22.41 10.83 2.53
N THR A 234 -22.99 10.79 1.35
CA THR A 234 -24.26 10.12 1.07
C THR A 234 -24.04 9.07 -0.02
N GLY A 235 -24.92 8.06 -0.08
CA GLY A 235 -24.81 7.01 -1.08
C GLY A 235 -26.19 6.60 -1.62
N VAL A 236 -26.22 6.35 -2.91
CA VAL A 236 -27.40 5.82 -3.62
C VAL A 236 -26.99 4.53 -4.30
N LYS A 237 -27.81 3.48 -4.18
CA LYS A 237 -27.61 2.22 -4.87
C LYS A 237 -27.87 2.44 -6.37
N ASP A 238 -26.82 2.32 -7.18
CA ASP A 238 -26.89 2.51 -8.62
C ASP A 238 -25.96 1.52 -9.35
N ALA A 239 -26.57 0.55 -10.01
CA ALA A 239 -25.83 -0.44 -10.80
C ALA A 239 -25.05 0.17 -11.98
N LYS A 240 -25.41 1.39 -12.41
CA LYS A 240 -24.77 2.14 -13.49
C LYS A 240 -23.75 3.17 -13.02
N ALA A 241 -23.54 3.31 -11.69
CA ALA A 241 -22.55 4.23 -11.16
C ALA A 241 -21.18 3.96 -11.77
N GLU A 242 -20.53 4.98 -12.31
CA GLU A 242 -19.20 4.88 -12.92
C GLU A 242 -18.36 6.10 -12.54
N LEU A 243 -17.05 5.89 -12.50
CA LEU A 243 -16.09 6.98 -12.38
C LEU A 243 -15.91 7.67 -13.76
N PRO A 244 -15.45 8.92 -13.79
CA PRO A 244 -14.97 9.52 -15.02
C PRO A 244 -13.91 8.63 -15.69
N ASP A 245 -13.94 8.58 -17.04
CA ASP A 245 -12.98 7.79 -17.80
C ASP A 245 -11.54 8.18 -17.47
N PRO A 246 -10.72 7.29 -16.90
CA PRO A 246 -9.35 7.59 -16.49
C PRO A 246 -8.43 7.97 -17.66
N TYR A 247 -8.80 7.62 -18.90
CA TYR A 247 -8.07 8.01 -20.11
C TYR A 247 -8.36 9.44 -20.57
N GLN A 248 -9.40 10.09 -20.02
CA GLN A 248 -9.80 11.46 -20.35
C GLN A 248 -9.42 12.48 -19.27
N LEU A 249 -8.88 12.03 -18.14
CA LEU A 249 -8.60 12.89 -17.00
C LEU A 249 -7.34 13.74 -17.20
N THR A 250 -6.25 13.11 -17.63
CA THR A 250 -4.98 13.75 -17.98
C THR A 250 -4.69 13.48 -19.43
N HIS A 251 -4.34 14.51 -20.19
CA HIS A 251 -3.99 14.41 -21.60
C HIS A 251 -2.92 15.43 -21.97
N LEU A 252 -2.35 15.35 -23.16
CA LEU A 252 -1.45 16.38 -23.65
C LEU A 252 -2.21 17.67 -23.97
N LYS A 253 -1.54 18.82 -23.88
CA LYS A 253 -2.07 20.09 -24.36
C LYS A 253 -2.39 20.01 -25.87
N GLU A 254 -3.30 20.85 -26.32
CA GLU A 254 -3.70 20.89 -27.72
C GLU A 254 -2.50 21.08 -28.65
N GLY A 255 -2.44 20.34 -29.75
CA GLY A 255 -1.34 20.36 -30.71
C GLY A 255 -0.05 19.67 -30.28
N VAL A 256 0.07 19.27 -29.02
CA VAL A 256 1.24 18.55 -28.50
C VAL A 256 1.04 17.06 -28.66
N LYS A 257 2.04 16.35 -29.24
CA LYS A 257 2.01 14.90 -29.42
C LYS A 257 3.05 14.17 -28.57
N LYS A 258 4.04 14.87 -28.08
CA LYS A 258 5.19 14.29 -27.38
C LYS A 258 5.35 14.91 -26.00
N ILE A 259 5.88 14.11 -25.11
CA ILE A 259 6.36 14.55 -23.79
C ILE A 259 7.88 14.47 -23.79
N ASP A 260 8.50 15.33 -23.03
CA ASP A 260 9.94 15.31 -22.83
C ASP A 260 10.26 15.63 -21.38
N PHE A 261 11.32 15.00 -20.88
CA PHE A 261 11.81 15.23 -19.53
C PHE A 261 13.26 14.76 -19.39
N THR A 262 13.93 15.28 -18.38
CA THR A 262 15.22 14.80 -17.88
C THR A 262 15.18 14.82 -16.37
N PHE A 263 15.40 13.67 -15.74
CA PHE A 263 15.45 13.52 -14.30
C PHE A 263 16.70 12.71 -13.90
N PRO A 264 17.26 12.91 -12.70
CA PRO A 264 18.33 12.08 -12.21
C PRO A 264 17.86 10.66 -11.90
N ASP A 265 18.68 9.66 -12.23
CA ASP A 265 18.53 8.31 -11.70
C ASP A 265 18.87 8.28 -10.19
N LEU A 266 18.79 7.12 -9.57
CA LEU A 266 19.09 6.95 -8.14
C LEU A 266 20.56 7.17 -7.78
N ASN A 267 21.44 7.35 -8.76
CA ASN A 267 22.87 7.69 -8.58
C ASN A 267 23.15 9.16 -8.92
N GLY A 268 22.13 9.94 -9.27
CA GLY A 268 22.25 11.33 -9.65
C GLY A 268 22.62 11.57 -11.12
N LYS A 269 22.74 10.50 -11.93
CA LYS A 269 23.02 10.64 -13.36
C LYS A 269 21.76 11.10 -14.08
N PRO A 270 21.83 12.17 -14.90
CA PRO A 270 20.67 12.60 -15.71
C PRO A 270 20.30 11.53 -16.73
N VAL A 271 19.00 11.21 -16.80
CA VAL A 271 18.38 10.32 -17.78
C VAL A 271 17.28 11.10 -18.49
N SER A 272 17.35 11.13 -19.80
CA SER A 272 16.39 11.84 -20.65
C SER A 272 15.58 10.85 -21.50
N LEU A 273 14.32 11.17 -21.73
CA LEU A 273 13.51 10.40 -22.69
C LEU A 273 14.10 10.44 -24.12
N ARG A 274 15.00 11.41 -24.40
CA ARG A 274 15.74 11.51 -25.67
C ARG A 274 16.95 10.58 -25.79
N ASP A 275 17.32 9.87 -24.70
CA ASP A 275 18.48 8.98 -24.71
C ASP A 275 18.30 7.85 -25.74
N GLN A 276 19.43 7.40 -26.30
CA GLN A 276 19.46 6.37 -27.37
C GLN A 276 18.73 5.09 -26.95
N LYS A 277 18.73 4.78 -25.68
CA LYS A 277 18.05 3.60 -25.09
C LYS A 277 16.56 3.54 -25.44
N TYR A 278 15.87 4.69 -25.50
CA TYR A 278 14.42 4.79 -25.68
C TYR A 278 14.01 5.00 -27.15
N LYS A 279 14.95 5.39 -28.03
CA LYS A 279 14.64 5.64 -29.44
C LYS A 279 14.16 4.37 -30.15
N GLY A 280 13.02 4.46 -30.83
CA GLY A 280 12.43 3.34 -31.54
C GLY A 280 11.81 2.26 -30.66
N LYS A 281 11.72 2.51 -29.35
CA LYS A 281 11.07 1.62 -28.39
C LYS A 281 9.66 2.10 -28.05
N VAL A 282 8.82 1.20 -27.63
CA VAL A 282 7.61 1.54 -26.89
C VAL A 282 8.02 1.84 -25.46
N VAL A 283 7.66 3.00 -24.94
CA VAL A 283 8.08 3.43 -23.61
C VAL A 283 6.87 3.60 -22.69
N ILE A 284 6.90 2.94 -21.55
CA ILE A 284 5.90 3.09 -20.48
C ILE A 284 6.49 4.00 -19.42
N VAL A 285 5.86 5.14 -19.17
CA VAL A 285 6.28 6.06 -18.11
C VAL A 285 5.24 6.04 -16.99
N GLU A 286 5.68 5.77 -15.77
CA GLU A 286 4.84 5.81 -14.57
C GLU A 286 5.25 7.01 -13.70
N LEU A 287 4.29 7.87 -13.36
CA LEU A 287 4.46 8.91 -12.34
C LEU A 287 3.97 8.34 -11.02
N VAL A 288 4.88 8.08 -10.10
CA VAL A 288 4.62 7.30 -8.87
C VAL A 288 5.12 7.99 -7.61
N GLY A 289 4.74 7.48 -6.45
CA GLY A 289 5.32 7.80 -5.15
C GLY A 289 5.32 6.57 -4.24
N THR A 290 6.40 6.35 -3.49
CA THR A 290 6.51 5.19 -2.60
C THR A 290 5.50 5.21 -1.46
N TRP A 291 5.00 6.37 -1.11
CA TRP A 291 3.97 6.63 -0.11
C TRP A 291 2.54 6.29 -0.58
N CYS A 292 2.36 6.03 -1.89
CA CYS A 292 1.05 5.83 -2.51
C CYS A 292 0.71 4.34 -2.64
N PRO A 293 -0.36 3.82 -2.01
CA PRO A 293 -0.75 2.41 -2.09
C PRO A 293 -1.08 1.94 -3.51
N ASN A 294 -1.82 2.76 -4.26
CA ASN A 294 -2.20 2.42 -5.63
C ASN A 294 -1.01 2.38 -6.59
N CYS A 295 0.03 3.22 -6.34
CA CYS A 295 1.31 3.12 -7.05
C CYS A 295 2.02 1.79 -6.78
N THR A 296 1.97 1.33 -5.53
CA THR A 296 2.50 0.01 -5.16
C THR A 296 1.77 -1.10 -5.90
N ASP A 297 0.44 -1.04 -5.97
CA ASP A 297 -0.36 -2.06 -6.67
C ASP A 297 -0.10 -2.02 -8.19
N GLN A 298 0.13 -0.84 -8.79
CA GLN A 298 0.56 -0.71 -10.18
C GLN A 298 1.97 -1.30 -10.40
N THR A 299 2.91 -1.04 -9.49
CA THR A 299 4.26 -1.64 -9.55
C THR A 299 4.19 -3.17 -9.51
N VAL A 300 3.32 -3.74 -8.66
CA VAL A 300 3.07 -5.20 -8.60
C VAL A 300 2.54 -5.74 -9.95
N PHE A 301 1.78 -4.94 -10.68
CA PHE A 301 1.33 -5.28 -12.02
C PHE A 301 2.43 -5.11 -13.07
N LEU A 302 3.10 -3.95 -13.13
CA LEU A 302 4.01 -3.60 -14.22
C LEU A 302 5.37 -4.33 -14.13
N ALA A 303 5.96 -4.48 -12.94
CA ALA A 303 7.30 -5.05 -12.83
C ALA A 303 7.42 -6.48 -13.42
N PRO A 304 6.53 -7.44 -13.10
CA PRO A 304 6.56 -8.75 -13.73
C PRO A 304 6.12 -8.72 -15.20
N TRP A 305 5.23 -7.80 -15.59
CA TRP A 305 4.85 -7.61 -16.98
C TRP A 305 6.05 -7.15 -17.81
N PHE A 306 6.79 -6.15 -17.34
CA PHE A 306 7.99 -5.65 -18.01
C PHE A 306 9.06 -6.74 -18.15
N ASP A 307 9.33 -7.49 -17.08
CA ASP A 307 10.33 -8.55 -17.12
C ASP A 307 10.06 -9.61 -18.20
N LYS A 308 8.79 -9.90 -18.48
CA LYS A 308 8.35 -10.82 -19.54
C LYS A 308 8.43 -10.21 -20.94
N ASN A 309 8.40 -8.87 -21.06
CA ASN A 309 8.24 -8.19 -22.34
C ASN A 309 9.42 -7.31 -22.78
N LYS A 310 10.41 -7.07 -21.92
CA LYS A 310 11.56 -6.16 -22.16
C LYS A 310 12.31 -6.44 -23.47
N ASP A 311 12.42 -7.72 -23.88
CA ASP A 311 13.15 -8.11 -25.07
C ASP A 311 12.31 -7.92 -26.36
N ARG A 312 11.07 -7.42 -26.26
CA ARG A 312 10.17 -7.14 -27.38
C ARG A 312 10.25 -5.71 -27.92
N GLY A 313 11.27 -4.95 -27.50
CA GLY A 313 11.41 -3.54 -27.89
C GLY A 313 10.58 -2.59 -27.02
N VAL A 314 10.41 -2.93 -25.77
CA VAL A 314 9.74 -2.12 -24.74
C VAL A 314 10.75 -1.66 -23.69
N GLU A 315 10.62 -0.42 -23.27
CA GLU A 315 11.30 0.14 -22.11
C GLU A 315 10.25 0.68 -21.11
N ALA A 316 10.62 0.80 -19.85
CA ALA A 316 9.79 1.44 -18.85
C ALA A 316 10.60 2.38 -17.97
N ILE A 317 9.95 3.40 -17.45
CA ILE A 317 10.55 4.42 -16.57
C ILE A 317 9.54 4.70 -15.45
N ALA A 318 9.93 4.54 -14.19
CA ALA A 318 9.20 5.08 -13.06
C ALA A 318 9.83 6.42 -12.65
N ILE A 319 9.04 7.49 -12.63
CA ILE A 319 9.45 8.79 -12.09
C ILE A 319 8.84 8.93 -10.71
N GLY A 320 9.67 8.79 -9.67
CA GLY A 320 9.26 8.85 -8.28
C GLY A 320 9.19 10.28 -7.77
N PHE A 321 8.00 10.72 -7.34
CA PHE A 321 7.79 11.97 -6.63
C PHE A 321 7.53 11.66 -5.16
N GLU A 322 8.39 12.20 -4.29
CA GLU A 322 8.47 11.75 -2.91
C GLU A 322 8.05 12.85 -1.91
N GLN A 323 7.95 12.47 -0.64
CA GLN A 323 7.54 13.40 0.43
C GLN A 323 8.61 14.42 0.80
N LYS A 324 9.81 14.31 0.19
CA LYS A 324 10.90 15.27 0.32
C LYS A 324 11.55 15.50 -1.03
N ASP A 325 11.95 16.76 -1.29
CA ASP A 325 12.76 17.13 -2.44
C ASP A 325 14.24 16.93 -2.10
N ASP A 326 14.63 15.68 -1.91
CA ASP A 326 15.98 15.25 -1.51
C ASP A 326 16.33 13.96 -2.23
N LEU A 327 17.38 14.00 -3.06
CA LEU A 327 17.79 12.86 -3.87
C LEU A 327 18.25 11.65 -3.01
N GLU A 328 18.93 11.88 -1.90
CA GLU A 328 19.36 10.77 -1.02
C GLU A 328 18.17 10.11 -0.33
N TYR A 329 17.15 10.89 0.06
CA TYR A 329 15.89 10.34 0.52
C TYR A 329 15.18 9.56 -0.60
N GLY A 330 15.09 10.15 -1.81
CA GLY A 330 14.52 9.48 -2.99
C GLY A 330 15.23 8.16 -3.31
N LYS A 331 16.56 8.16 -3.33
CA LYS A 331 17.39 6.95 -3.51
C LYS A 331 17.08 5.86 -2.48
N TYR A 332 16.93 6.24 -1.22
CA TYR A 332 16.60 5.31 -0.14
C TYR A 332 15.22 4.68 -0.33
N VAL A 333 14.16 5.49 -0.52
CA VAL A 333 12.77 4.96 -0.59
C VAL A 333 12.47 4.26 -1.91
N LEU A 334 12.91 4.82 -3.04
CA LEU A 334 12.74 4.22 -4.38
C LEU A 334 13.64 2.99 -4.55
N GLY A 335 14.84 2.98 -3.93
CA GLY A 335 15.70 1.80 -3.87
C GLY A 335 15.02 0.63 -3.16
N LYS A 336 14.36 0.88 -2.03
CA LYS A 336 13.55 -0.13 -1.32
C LYS A 336 12.42 -0.68 -2.20
N LEU A 337 11.72 0.21 -2.93
CA LEU A 337 10.66 -0.20 -3.86
C LEU A 337 11.23 -1.11 -4.95
N ARG A 338 12.35 -0.69 -5.58
CA ARG A 338 13.07 -1.47 -6.60
C ARG A 338 13.41 -2.87 -6.10
N ASP A 339 14.05 -2.94 -4.95
CA ASP A 339 14.60 -4.20 -4.41
C ASP A 339 13.45 -5.15 -3.98
N LYS A 340 12.39 -4.63 -3.36
CA LYS A 340 11.23 -5.40 -2.96
C LYS A 340 10.49 -6.02 -4.14
N TYR A 341 10.23 -5.24 -5.19
CA TYR A 341 9.47 -5.69 -6.36
C TYR A 341 10.34 -6.14 -7.53
N LYS A 342 11.69 -6.19 -7.32
CA LYS A 342 12.67 -6.63 -8.33
C LYS A 342 12.51 -5.88 -9.65
N ILE A 343 12.31 -4.55 -9.55
CA ILE A 343 12.09 -3.68 -10.72
C ILE A 343 13.37 -3.67 -11.57
N LYS A 344 13.21 -3.96 -12.87
CA LYS A 344 14.30 -4.06 -13.85
C LYS A 344 14.30 -2.92 -14.87
N TYR A 345 13.44 -1.95 -14.72
CA TYR A 345 13.39 -0.73 -15.53
C TYR A 345 13.94 0.48 -14.76
N ASP A 346 14.13 1.58 -15.47
CA ASP A 346 14.71 2.78 -14.89
C ASP A 346 13.80 3.40 -13.84
N ILE A 347 14.40 3.83 -12.74
CA ILE A 347 13.74 4.59 -11.68
C ILE A 347 14.46 5.92 -11.56
N LEU A 348 13.71 7.00 -11.75
CA LEU A 348 14.19 8.37 -11.71
C LEU A 348 13.57 9.11 -10.52
N PHE A 349 14.31 10.07 -9.99
CA PHE A 349 13.81 10.94 -8.93
C PHE A 349 13.21 12.22 -9.51
N GLY A 350 11.89 12.35 -9.39
CA GLY A 350 11.11 13.49 -9.89
C GLY A 350 11.09 14.70 -8.95
N GLY A 351 11.45 14.52 -7.66
CA GLY A 351 11.41 15.56 -6.64
C GLY A 351 10.20 15.45 -5.71
N LEU A 352 9.70 16.60 -5.24
CA LEU A 352 8.61 16.67 -4.28
C LEU A 352 7.25 16.26 -4.88
N ALA A 353 6.46 15.50 -4.13
CA ALA A 353 5.11 15.06 -4.49
C ALA A 353 4.05 16.20 -4.37
N ASP A 354 4.33 17.34 -4.97
CA ASP A 354 3.37 18.44 -5.13
C ASP A 354 2.82 18.44 -6.56
N LYS A 355 1.50 18.38 -6.71
CA LYS A 355 0.85 18.27 -8.04
C LYS A 355 1.17 19.44 -8.97
N ARG A 356 1.40 20.65 -8.44
CA ARG A 356 1.77 21.82 -9.22
C ARG A 356 3.20 21.68 -9.75
N LEU A 357 4.13 21.28 -8.88
CA LEU A 357 5.53 21.05 -9.27
C LEU A 357 5.66 19.92 -10.32
N VAL A 358 4.83 18.88 -10.22
CA VAL A 358 4.78 17.82 -11.26
C VAL A 358 4.31 18.38 -12.59
N ALA A 359 3.23 19.21 -12.60
CA ALA A 359 2.73 19.84 -13.81
C ALA A 359 3.77 20.80 -14.44
N ASP A 360 4.52 21.53 -13.62
CA ASP A 360 5.60 22.42 -14.07
C ASP A 360 6.77 21.63 -14.69
N LYS A 361 7.11 20.48 -14.14
CA LYS A 361 8.18 19.59 -14.65
C LYS A 361 7.77 18.82 -15.92
N LEU A 362 6.47 18.67 -16.15
CA LEU A 362 5.90 17.97 -17.31
C LEU A 362 4.93 18.88 -18.07
N PRO A 363 5.41 20.00 -18.64
CA PRO A 363 4.56 21.08 -19.17
C PRO A 363 3.74 20.70 -20.39
N ALA A 364 4.02 19.56 -21.03
CA ALA A 364 3.23 19.00 -22.12
C ALA A 364 1.85 18.49 -21.67
N LEU A 365 1.69 18.14 -20.39
CA LEU A 365 0.42 17.71 -19.82
C LEU A 365 -0.52 18.91 -19.63
N ASN A 366 -1.81 18.70 -19.88
CA ASN A 366 -2.85 19.70 -19.59
C ASN A 366 -2.95 19.99 -18.09
N LYS A 367 -2.85 18.94 -17.29
CA LYS A 367 -2.85 18.97 -15.81
C LYS A 367 -2.35 17.65 -15.27
N PHE A 368 -1.86 17.65 -14.04
CA PHE A 368 -1.57 16.45 -13.27
C PHE A 368 -2.61 16.26 -12.16
N ILE A 369 -3.29 15.11 -12.14
CA ILE A 369 -4.42 14.87 -11.22
C ILE A 369 -4.02 13.96 -10.07
N ALA A 370 -3.36 12.83 -10.37
CA ALA A 370 -3.18 11.75 -9.40
C ALA A 370 -1.93 10.91 -9.62
N TYR A 371 -1.47 10.31 -8.52
CA TYR A 371 -0.59 9.16 -8.54
C TYR A 371 -1.41 7.87 -8.38
N PRO A 372 -1.06 6.81 -9.12
CA PRO A 372 -0.15 6.81 -10.25
C PRO A 372 -0.78 7.44 -11.49
N THR A 373 0.06 7.84 -12.45
CA THR A 373 -0.35 8.16 -13.82
C THR A 373 0.58 7.43 -14.78
N THR A 374 0.01 6.68 -15.72
CA THR A 374 0.75 5.92 -16.74
C THR A 374 0.67 6.62 -18.07
N ILE A 375 1.81 6.83 -18.74
CA ILE A 375 1.91 7.40 -20.08
C ILE A 375 2.51 6.35 -21.01
N ILE A 376 1.81 6.00 -22.08
CA ILE A 376 2.28 5.04 -23.08
C ILE A 376 2.73 5.81 -24.32
N ILE A 377 3.97 5.59 -24.74
CA ILE A 377 4.65 6.27 -25.83
C ILE A 377 5.01 5.23 -26.90
N ASP A 378 4.72 5.54 -28.16
CA ASP A 378 5.03 4.66 -29.27
C ASP A 378 6.49 4.77 -29.74
N ARG A 379 6.84 3.96 -30.77
CA ARG A 379 8.19 3.91 -31.34
C ARG A 379 8.64 5.21 -32.02
N LYS A 380 7.71 6.13 -32.32
CA LYS A 380 7.97 7.47 -32.87
C LYS A 380 8.17 8.52 -31.78
N GLY A 381 8.01 8.13 -30.51
CA GLY A 381 8.06 9.02 -29.35
C GLY A 381 6.77 9.85 -29.18
N GLU A 382 5.66 9.44 -29.83
CA GLU A 382 4.35 10.09 -29.64
C GLU A 382 3.58 9.41 -28.52
N VAL A 383 2.93 10.21 -27.67
CA VAL A 383 2.06 9.70 -26.60
C VAL A 383 0.78 9.16 -27.21
N ARG A 384 0.47 7.92 -26.91
CA ARG A 384 -0.70 7.20 -27.43
C ARG A 384 -1.82 7.08 -26.43
N GLU A 385 -1.49 6.90 -25.16
CA GLU A 385 -2.46 6.88 -24.06
C GLU A 385 -1.88 7.47 -22.79
N ILE A 386 -2.75 8.07 -21.99
CA ILE A 386 -2.46 8.46 -20.61
C ILE A 386 -3.58 7.90 -19.74
N TYR A 387 -3.22 7.14 -18.72
CA TYR A 387 -4.15 6.55 -17.75
C TYR A 387 -3.90 7.16 -16.38
N THR A 388 -4.93 7.74 -15.78
CA THR A 388 -4.84 8.41 -14.46
C THR A 388 -5.41 7.52 -13.37
N GLY A 389 -4.63 7.30 -12.31
CA GLY A 389 -4.98 6.42 -11.21
C GLY A 389 -4.64 4.95 -11.51
N PHE A 390 -4.99 4.08 -10.59
CA PHE A 390 -4.89 2.63 -10.76
C PHE A 390 -5.90 1.93 -9.84
N THR A 391 -6.69 1.03 -10.40
CA THR A 391 -7.60 0.17 -9.66
C THR A 391 -7.01 -1.23 -9.53
N GLY A 392 -6.80 -1.68 -8.29
CA GLY A 392 -6.17 -2.97 -8.00
C GLY A 392 -7.10 -4.16 -8.20
N GLN A 393 -6.55 -5.36 -8.03
CA GLN A 393 -7.25 -6.65 -8.26
C GLN A 393 -8.57 -6.78 -7.49
N VAL A 394 -8.69 -6.14 -6.33
CA VAL A 394 -9.92 -6.16 -5.51
C VAL A 394 -11.14 -5.58 -6.23
N THR A 395 -10.94 -4.75 -7.26
CA THR A 395 -12.01 -4.15 -8.05
C THR A 395 -12.59 -5.09 -9.12
N GLY A 396 -12.05 -6.32 -9.24
CA GLY A 396 -12.53 -7.35 -10.16
C GLY A 396 -12.47 -6.90 -11.61
N LYS A 397 -13.65 -6.79 -12.25
CA LYS A 397 -13.74 -6.48 -13.69
C LYS A 397 -13.02 -5.18 -14.09
N TYR A 398 -12.95 -4.16 -13.22
CA TYR A 398 -12.25 -2.90 -13.54
C TYR A 398 -10.75 -3.11 -13.71
N TYR A 399 -10.16 -3.93 -12.85
CA TYR A 399 -8.76 -4.35 -13.01
C TYR A 399 -8.56 -5.22 -14.26
N GLU A 400 -9.46 -6.16 -14.53
CA GLU A 400 -9.39 -7.04 -15.69
C GLU A 400 -9.50 -6.25 -17.01
N GLU A 401 -10.42 -5.28 -17.08
CA GLU A 401 -10.59 -4.37 -18.22
C GLU A 401 -9.34 -3.50 -18.43
N TYR A 402 -8.78 -2.94 -17.35
CA TYR A 402 -7.50 -2.21 -17.42
C TYR A 402 -6.39 -3.10 -17.96
N ALA A 403 -6.18 -4.28 -17.38
CA ALA A 403 -5.11 -5.19 -17.77
C ALA A 403 -5.28 -5.67 -19.23
N ALA A 404 -6.50 -5.95 -19.66
CA ALA A 404 -6.81 -6.34 -21.03
C ALA A 404 -6.50 -5.21 -22.04
N LYS A 405 -6.95 -3.97 -21.74
CA LYS A 405 -6.69 -2.81 -22.60
C LYS A 405 -5.20 -2.48 -22.63
N PHE A 406 -4.52 -2.47 -21.50
CA PHE A 406 -3.07 -2.24 -21.40
C PHE A 406 -2.30 -3.24 -22.29
N ASN A 407 -2.59 -4.54 -22.18
CA ASN A 407 -1.96 -5.56 -23.00
C ASN A 407 -2.26 -5.37 -24.50
N LYS A 408 -3.50 -5.05 -24.85
CA LYS A 408 -3.91 -4.84 -26.24
C LYS A 408 -3.11 -3.69 -26.87
N VAL A 409 -3.13 -2.51 -26.23
CA VAL A 409 -2.46 -1.30 -26.72
C VAL A 409 -0.95 -1.55 -26.86
N LEU A 410 -0.31 -2.14 -25.87
CA LEU A 410 1.12 -2.41 -25.95
C LEU A 410 1.48 -3.43 -27.03
N ASN A 411 0.67 -4.47 -27.21
CA ASN A 411 0.92 -5.44 -28.28
C ASN A 411 0.76 -4.80 -29.68
N GLU A 412 -0.20 -3.90 -29.87
CA GLU A 412 -0.38 -3.12 -31.10
C GLU A 412 0.83 -2.23 -31.37
N LEU A 413 1.28 -1.46 -30.37
CA LEU A 413 2.44 -0.57 -30.51
C LEU A 413 3.77 -1.32 -30.72
N ILE A 414 3.94 -2.47 -30.07
CA ILE A 414 5.12 -3.33 -30.26
C ILE A 414 5.18 -3.88 -31.69
N ALA A 415 4.03 -4.13 -32.32
CA ALA A 415 3.95 -4.61 -33.69
C ALA A 415 4.17 -3.51 -34.74
N GLU A 416 4.10 -2.23 -34.37
CA GLU A 416 4.40 -1.11 -35.29
C GLU A 416 5.85 -1.17 -35.79
N PRO A 417 6.12 -0.74 -37.06
CA PRO A 417 7.47 -0.67 -37.58
C PRO A 417 8.39 0.24 -36.73
N VAL A 418 9.64 -0.16 -36.56
CA VAL A 418 10.65 0.71 -35.93
C VAL A 418 11.01 1.78 -36.96
N PRO A 419 10.89 3.09 -36.59
CA PRO A 419 11.33 4.17 -37.47
C PRO A 419 12.82 4.06 -37.79
N ASP A 420 13.20 4.47 -38.98
CA ASP A 420 14.59 4.52 -39.38
C ASP A 420 15.41 5.62 -38.68
N ALA A 421 16.70 5.60 -38.84
CA ALA A 421 17.59 6.60 -38.20
C ALA A 421 17.32 8.02 -38.72
N ASP A 422 16.86 8.18 -39.96
CA ASP A 422 16.59 9.50 -40.56
C ASP A 422 15.39 10.17 -39.91
N TYR A 423 14.40 9.40 -39.50
CA TYR A 423 13.27 9.91 -38.72
C TYR A 423 13.72 10.60 -37.42
N PHE A 424 14.64 9.99 -36.66
CA PHE A 424 15.13 10.56 -35.41
C PHE A 424 16.10 11.74 -35.64
N ASN A 425 16.90 11.68 -36.70
CA ASN A 425 17.82 12.77 -37.06
C ASN A 425 17.08 14.03 -37.50
N ALA A 426 15.97 13.89 -38.22
CA ALA A 426 15.13 15.02 -38.63
C ALA A 426 14.45 15.76 -37.47
N GLN A 427 14.24 15.07 -36.34
CA GLN A 427 13.62 15.68 -35.13
C GLN A 427 14.64 16.31 -34.17
N SER A 428 15.93 16.12 -34.40
CA SER A 428 17.01 16.68 -33.58
C SER A 428 17.49 18.05 -34.08
N LYS A 429 16.93 18.53 -35.19
CA LYS A 429 17.14 19.87 -35.76
C LYS A 429 15.95 20.79 -35.39
#